data_89b862e3d443b4a139fc70c8babe5872
#
_entry.id   89b862e3d443b4a139fc70c8babe5872
#
_cell.length_a   1.000
_cell.length_b   1.000
_cell.length_c   1.000
_cell.angle_alpha   90.00
_cell.angle_beta   90.00
_cell.angle_gamma   90.00
#
_symmetry.space_group_name_H-M   'P 1'
#
loop_
_entity.id
_entity.type
_entity.pdbx_description
1 polymer ?
#
loop_
_entity_poly.entity_id
_entity_poly.type
_entity_poly.pdbx_seq_one_letter_code
_entity_poly.pdbx_strand_id
1 'polypeptide(L)'
;MVGQIVEYVFLKQLLGGEGEILARHVADHAPRMARVGLDIGKTAQDAKPTDVRLAEFRQGADDPALLALYFQFGRYLLASSSRPGDLPANLQGIWNEHIAAPWNADYHTNINIQMNYWHAESTNLAECHEPLFDFTDRLIENGRVSAKKLYGARGSVVHHTSDAWAFTEPIGNTVWGMWPHGGGWLTRHY
;
A
#
# COMPACT_ATOMS: atom_id res chain seq x y z
N MET A 1 31.61 6.64 -13.64
CA MET A 1 31.24 6.16 -14.98
C MET A 1 31.47 4.67 -15.17
N VAL A 2 32.67 4.13 -14.88
CA VAL A 2 32.95 2.68 -15.02
C VAL A 2 32.09 1.80 -14.10
N GLY A 3 31.88 2.19 -12.85
CA GLY A 3 31.04 1.46 -11.89
C GLY A 3 29.59 1.32 -12.33
N GLN A 4 28.99 2.38 -12.86
CA GLN A 4 27.60 2.37 -13.35
C GLN A 4 27.41 1.47 -14.59
N ILE A 5 28.43 1.41 -15.45
CA ILE A 5 28.40 0.52 -16.63
C ILE A 5 28.49 -0.95 -16.21
N VAL A 6 29.35 -1.28 -15.25
CA VAL A 6 29.47 -2.64 -14.70
C VAL A 6 28.19 -3.08 -14.03
N GLU A 7 27.57 -2.21 -13.22
CA GLU A 7 26.29 -2.46 -12.57
C GLU A 7 25.17 -2.66 -13.59
N TYR A 8 25.09 -1.83 -14.62
CA TYR A 8 24.12 -1.99 -15.70
C TYR A 8 24.29 -3.30 -16.49
N VAL A 9 25.53 -3.68 -16.84
CA VAL A 9 25.80 -4.94 -17.55
C VAL A 9 25.47 -6.14 -16.66
N PHE A 10 25.81 -6.09 -15.37
CA PHE A 10 25.50 -7.13 -14.39
C PHE A 10 23.98 -7.30 -14.20
N LEU A 11 23.24 -6.20 -14.05
CA LEU A 11 21.78 -6.20 -13.95
C LEU A 11 21.15 -6.74 -15.24
N LYS A 12 21.65 -6.36 -16.40
CA LYS A 12 21.16 -6.87 -17.69
C LYS A 12 21.40 -8.38 -17.86
N GLN A 13 22.51 -8.90 -17.34
CA GLN A 13 22.79 -10.34 -17.36
C GLN A 13 21.91 -11.11 -16.36
N LEU A 14 21.63 -10.55 -15.17
CA LEU A 14 20.79 -11.18 -14.15
C LEU A 14 19.30 -11.11 -14.49
N LEU A 15 18.84 -10.02 -15.07
CA LEU A 15 17.42 -9.75 -15.27
C LEU A 15 16.94 -10.11 -16.69
N GLY A 16 17.84 -10.38 -17.61
CA GLY A 16 17.51 -10.57 -19.02
C GLY A 16 17.39 -9.26 -19.80
N GLY A 17 17.08 -9.34 -21.09
CA GLY A 17 16.83 -8.18 -21.93
C GLY A 17 15.50 -7.50 -21.60
N GLU A 18 15.30 -6.25 -22.08
CA GLU A 18 14.06 -5.49 -21.85
C GLU A 18 12.78 -6.28 -22.17
N GLY A 19 12.78 -7.03 -23.28
CA GLY A 19 11.66 -7.88 -23.68
C GLY A 19 11.35 -9.00 -22.68
N GLU A 20 12.38 -9.58 -22.06
CA GLU A 20 12.21 -10.64 -21.06
C GLU A 20 11.70 -10.06 -19.74
N ILE A 21 12.21 -8.91 -19.31
CA ILE A 21 11.74 -8.20 -18.13
C ILE A 21 10.27 -7.82 -18.31
N LEU A 22 9.90 -7.25 -19.46
CA LEU A 22 8.52 -6.90 -19.79
C LEU A 22 7.63 -8.14 -19.81
N ALA A 23 8.06 -9.23 -20.43
CA ALA A 23 7.28 -10.46 -20.49
C ALA A 23 7.00 -11.03 -19.08
N ARG A 24 8.00 -11.05 -18.20
CA ARG A 24 7.83 -11.47 -16.80
C ARG A 24 6.89 -10.54 -16.03
N HIS A 25 7.04 -9.23 -16.20
CA HIS A 25 6.14 -8.24 -15.58
C HIS A 25 4.70 -8.45 -16.05
N VAL A 26 4.47 -8.58 -17.36
CA VAL A 26 3.13 -8.80 -17.91
C VAL A 26 2.54 -10.12 -17.41
N ALA A 27 3.34 -11.19 -17.39
CA ALA A 27 2.89 -12.51 -16.92
C ALA A 27 2.48 -12.49 -15.43
N ASP A 28 3.12 -11.68 -14.60
CA ASP A 28 2.78 -11.50 -13.19
C ASP A 28 1.59 -10.54 -13.00
N HIS A 29 1.64 -9.38 -13.63
CA HIS A 29 0.70 -8.29 -13.36
C HIS A 29 -0.65 -8.44 -14.06
N ALA A 30 -0.64 -8.78 -15.35
CA ALA A 30 -1.86 -8.79 -16.17
C ALA A 30 -2.93 -9.77 -15.65
N PRO A 31 -2.61 -11.00 -15.20
CA PRO A 31 -3.61 -11.91 -14.66
C PRO A 31 -4.34 -11.37 -13.42
N ARG A 32 -3.65 -10.60 -12.57
CA ARG A 32 -4.27 -9.98 -11.38
C ARG A 32 -5.21 -8.86 -11.77
N MET A 33 -4.78 -7.99 -12.66
CA MET A 33 -5.62 -6.87 -13.11
C MET A 33 -6.84 -7.35 -13.89
N ALA A 34 -6.71 -8.43 -14.66
CA ALA A 34 -7.81 -9.00 -15.45
C ALA A 34 -8.92 -9.67 -14.62
N ARG A 35 -8.71 -9.93 -13.32
CA ARG A 35 -9.70 -10.60 -12.46
C ARG A 35 -10.97 -9.78 -12.25
N VAL A 36 -10.87 -8.45 -12.33
CA VAL A 36 -12.01 -7.55 -12.10
C VAL A 36 -12.01 -6.45 -13.14
N GLY A 37 -13.13 -6.34 -13.84
CA GLY A 37 -13.45 -5.23 -14.74
C GLY A 37 -14.56 -4.38 -14.16
N LEU A 38 -14.52 -3.08 -14.39
CA LEU A 38 -15.59 -2.14 -14.09
C LEU A 38 -15.91 -1.36 -15.36
N ASP A 39 -17.13 -1.53 -15.87
CA ASP A 39 -17.69 -0.74 -16.95
C ASP A 39 -18.97 -0.08 -16.46
N ILE A 40 -18.95 1.24 -16.37
CA ILE A 40 -20.06 2.08 -15.92
C ILE A 40 -20.46 3.11 -16.98
N GLY A 41 -20.09 2.83 -18.22
CA GLY A 41 -20.38 3.65 -19.39
C GLY A 41 -19.18 4.44 -19.89
N LYS A 42 -19.39 5.06 -21.05
CA LYS A 42 -18.39 5.84 -21.79
C LYS A 42 -19.01 7.13 -22.33
N THR A 43 -18.18 8.15 -22.48
CA THR A 43 -18.53 9.42 -23.11
C THR A 43 -17.46 9.84 -24.11
N ALA A 44 -17.63 10.98 -24.77
CA ALA A 44 -16.58 11.54 -25.63
C ALA A 44 -15.27 11.88 -24.88
N GLN A 45 -15.32 11.90 -23.56
CA GLN A 45 -14.16 12.14 -22.72
C GLN A 45 -13.09 11.02 -22.84
N ASP A 46 -13.49 9.78 -23.14
CA ASP A 46 -12.60 8.63 -23.23
C ASP A 46 -11.48 8.80 -24.28
N ALA A 47 -11.70 9.62 -25.30
CA ALA A 47 -10.71 9.91 -26.34
C ALA A 47 -9.65 10.92 -25.91
N LYS A 48 -9.79 11.54 -24.73
CA LYS A 48 -8.88 12.57 -24.24
C LYS A 48 -7.79 11.99 -23.33
N PRO A 49 -6.61 12.64 -23.23
CA PRO A 49 -5.59 12.31 -22.24
C PRO A 49 -6.12 12.43 -20.81
N THR A 50 -5.61 11.61 -19.88
CA THR A 50 -6.12 11.52 -18.51
C THR A 50 -6.01 12.84 -17.72
N ASP A 51 -4.98 13.62 -17.93
CA ASP A 51 -4.78 14.93 -17.31
C ASP A 51 -5.85 15.93 -17.74
N VAL A 52 -6.21 15.93 -19.03
CA VAL A 52 -7.31 16.75 -19.58
C VAL A 52 -8.64 16.29 -18.99
N ARG A 53 -8.89 14.98 -18.95
CA ARG A 53 -10.11 14.39 -18.36
C ARG A 53 -10.28 14.80 -16.90
N LEU A 54 -9.20 14.72 -16.10
CA LEU A 54 -9.18 15.15 -14.69
C LEU A 54 -9.51 16.63 -14.53
N ALA A 55 -8.95 17.50 -15.39
CA ALA A 55 -9.21 18.93 -15.34
C ALA A 55 -10.68 19.24 -15.66
N GLU A 56 -11.24 18.62 -16.69
CA GLU A 56 -12.64 18.81 -17.09
C GLU A 56 -13.62 18.19 -16.10
N PHE A 57 -13.30 17.02 -15.53
CA PHE A 57 -14.10 16.38 -14.47
C PHE A 57 -14.24 17.28 -13.24
N ARG A 58 -13.18 17.98 -12.84
CA ARG A 58 -13.22 18.98 -11.75
C ARG A 58 -14.12 20.18 -12.06
N GLN A 59 -14.39 20.41 -13.35
CA GLN A 59 -15.32 21.45 -13.84
C GLN A 59 -16.73 20.92 -14.05
N GLY A 60 -17.00 19.66 -13.73
CA GLY A 60 -18.31 19.05 -13.80
C GLY A 60 -18.60 18.24 -15.07
N ALA A 61 -17.58 17.92 -15.88
CA ALA A 61 -17.77 17.03 -17.01
C ALA A 61 -18.15 15.62 -16.54
N ASP A 62 -19.12 15.00 -17.22
CA ASP A 62 -19.49 13.60 -16.98
C ASP A 62 -18.50 12.66 -17.63
N ASP A 63 -17.81 11.86 -16.81
CA ASP A 63 -16.78 10.93 -17.26
C ASP A 63 -16.78 9.63 -16.42
N PRO A 64 -17.73 8.72 -16.68
CA PRO A 64 -17.82 7.47 -15.96
C PRO A 64 -16.58 6.57 -16.17
N ALA A 65 -15.98 6.57 -17.35
CA ALA A 65 -14.80 5.78 -17.62
C ALA A 65 -13.56 6.28 -16.86
N LEU A 66 -13.49 7.57 -16.48
CA LEU A 66 -12.46 8.07 -15.57
C LEU A 66 -12.60 7.46 -14.16
N LEU A 67 -13.84 7.30 -13.68
CA LEU A 67 -14.10 6.64 -12.40
C LEU A 67 -13.72 5.16 -12.45
N ALA A 68 -14.01 4.47 -13.55
CA ALA A 68 -13.57 3.09 -13.75
C ALA A 68 -12.04 2.97 -13.81
N LEU A 69 -11.35 3.92 -14.44
CA LEU A 69 -9.89 4.01 -14.44
C LEU A 69 -9.35 4.24 -13.02
N TYR A 70 -9.97 5.13 -12.24
CA TYR A 70 -9.57 5.41 -10.86
C TYR A 70 -9.73 4.17 -9.96
N PHE A 71 -10.81 3.41 -10.13
CA PHE A 71 -10.98 2.12 -9.46
C PHE A 71 -9.84 1.14 -9.79
N GLN A 72 -9.51 0.98 -11.07
CA GLN A 72 -8.39 0.11 -11.48
C GLN A 72 -7.03 0.63 -10.99
N PHE A 73 -6.86 1.94 -10.89
CA PHE A 73 -5.65 2.55 -10.35
C PHE A 73 -5.47 2.22 -8.86
N GLY A 74 -6.55 2.24 -8.06
CA GLY A 74 -6.50 1.78 -6.67
C GLY A 74 -6.07 0.32 -6.54
N ARG A 75 -6.59 -0.56 -7.40
CA ARG A 75 -6.16 -1.97 -7.47
C ARG A 75 -4.68 -2.10 -7.86
N TYR A 76 -4.23 -1.32 -8.84
CA TYR A 76 -2.84 -1.27 -9.26
C TYR A 76 -1.91 -0.86 -8.10
N LEU A 77 -2.27 0.17 -7.34
CA LEU A 77 -1.46 0.63 -6.21
C LEU A 77 -1.29 -0.47 -5.16
N LEU A 78 -2.35 -1.17 -4.78
CA LEU A 78 -2.25 -2.28 -3.84
C LEU A 78 -1.44 -3.44 -4.40
N ALA A 79 -1.76 -3.91 -5.61
CA ALA A 79 -1.08 -5.02 -6.26
C ALA A 79 0.42 -4.78 -6.50
N SER A 80 0.85 -3.52 -6.58
CA SER A 80 2.25 -3.14 -6.80
C SER A 80 3.03 -2.87 -5.51
N SER A 81 2.35 -2.64 -4.38
CA SER A 81 2.99 -2.25 -3.11
C SER A 81 2.83 -3.27 -1.99
N SER A 82 2.07 -4.36 -2.19
CA SER A 82 1.81 -5.35 -1.16
C SER A 82 1.71 -6.75 -1.76
N ARG A 83 2.70 -7.56 -1.52
CA ARG A 83 2.79 -8.94 -2.02
C ARG A 83 3.17 -9.90 -0.91
N PRO A 84 2.74 -11.16 -0.97
CA PRO A 84 3.14 -12.19 0.00
C PRO A 84 4.67 -12.23 0.20
N GLY A 85 5.10 -12.20 1.45
CA GLY A 85 6.50 -12.20 1.84
C GLY A 85 7.15 -10.81 1.98
N ASP A 86 6.45 -9.74 1.57
CA ASP A 86 6.90 -8.35 1.73
C ASP A 86 6.34 -7.70 3.01
N LEU A 87 6.80 -6.48 3.28
CA LEU A 87 6.12 -5.57 4.21
C LEU A 87 4.82 -5.05 3.58
N PRO A 88 3.80 -4.66 4.39
CA PRO A 88 2.60 -4.05 3.86
C PRO A 88 2.88 -2.67 3.23
N ALA A 89 1.95 -2.18 2.43
CA ALA A 89 1.99 -0.83 1.90
C ALA A 89 2.01 0.20 3.04
N ASN A 90 3.01 1.09 3.06
CA ASN A 90 3.08 2.20 4.02
C ASN A 90 2.20 3.38 3.59
N LEU A 91 2.31 4.56 4.24
CA LEU A 91 1.55 5.77 3.89
C LEU A 91 1.67 6.17 2.42
N GLN A 92 2.76 5.82 1.76
CA GLN A 92 3.04 6.14 0.35
C GLN A 92 3.11 4.89 -0.53
N GLY A 93 2.61 3.75 -0.07
CA GLY A 93 2.77 2.46 -0.74
C GLY A 93 4.25 2.06 -0.78
N ILE A 94 4.89 2.20 -1.95
CA ILE A 94 6.32 2.03 -2.15
C ILE A 94 6.94 3.26 -2.86
N TRP A 95 6.15 4.30 -3.13
CA TRP A 95 6.53 5.47 -3.94
C TRP A 95 6.98 6.62 -3.06
N ASN A 96 8.14 6.50 -2.44
CA ASN A 96 8.79 7.56 -1.69
C ASN A 96 10.17 7.85 -2.29
N GLU A 97 10.40 9.09 -2.70
CA GLU A 97 11.70 9.57 -3.21
C GLU A 97 12.46 10.46 -2.21
N HIS A 98 11.87 10.74 -1.04
CA HIS A 98 12.44 11.66 -0.07
C HIS A 98 13.17 10.93 1.05
N ILE A 99 14.34 11.42 1.45
CA ILE A 99 15.05 10.97 2.66
C ILE A 99 14.23 11.33 3.91
N ALA A 100 13.66 12.53 3.94
CA ALA A 100 12.71 12.97 4.96
C ALA A 100 11.30 12.98 4.37
N ALA A 101 10.69 11.83 4.31
CA ALA A 101 9.34 11.67 3.73
C ALA A 101 8.28 12.39 4.58
N PRO A 102 7.21 12.90 3.96
CA PRO A 102 6.03 13.34 4.70
C PRO A 102 5.55 12.22 5.65
N TRP A 103 5.36 12.55 6.94
CA TRP A 103 4.96 11.59 7.98
C TRP A 103 5.87 10.34 8.05
N ASN A 104 7.16 10.50 7.70
CA ASN A 104 8.20 9.47 7.68
C ASN A 104 7.91 8.28 6.74
N ALA A 105 6.87 8.31 5.91
CA ALA A 105 6.37 7.17 5.12
C ALA A 105 6.20 5.91 5.99
N ASP A 106 5.78 6.07 7.23
CA ASP A 106 5.60 4.99 8.21
C ASP A 106 4.22 4.31 8.09
N TYR A 107 3.86 3.48 9.07
CA TYR A 107 2.57 2.79 9.15
C TYR A 107 1.68 3.46 10.19
N HIS A 108 0.74 4.30 9.76
CA HIS A 108 -0.25 4.87 10.66
C HIS A 108 -1.37 3.87 10.91
N THR A 109 -1.41 3.35 12.13
CA THR A 109 -2.36 2.32 12.57
C THR A 109 -3.69 2.90 13.05
N ASN A 110 -3.83 4.23 13.01
CA ASN A 110 -5.03 4.92 13.45
C ASN A 110 -6.04 5.21 12.33
N ILE A 111 -5.78 4.80 11.09
CA ILE A 111 -6.72 4.68 9.96
C ILE A 111 -6.02 4.32 8.63
N ASN A 112 -4.83 4.88 8.37
CA ASN A 112 -4.26 4.86 7.01
C ASN A 112 -3.94 3.46 6.54
N ILE A 113 -3.27 2.65 7.37
CA ILE A 113 -2.95 1.26 6.99
C ILE A 113 -4.24 0.44 6.78
N GLN A 114 -5.27 0.65 7.59
CA GLN A 114 -6.55 -0.03 7.41
C GLN A 114 -7.19 0.34 6.07
N MET A 115 -7.23 1.63 5.73
CA MET A 115 -7.79 2.12 4.47
C MET A 115 -7.07 1.56 3.25
N ASN A 116 -5.74 1.39 3.31
CA ASN A 116 -4.96 0.82 2.22
C ASN A 116 -5.47 -0.57 1.81
N TYR A 117 -6.07 -1.32 2.72
CA TYR A 117 -6.49 -2.71 2.51
C TYR A 117 -8.00 -2.95 2.45
N TRP A 118 -8.85 -1.91 2.63
CA TRP A 118 -10.30 -2.11 2.64
C TRP A 118 -10.86 -2.72 1.36
N HIS A 119 -10.19 -2.52 0.24
CA HIS A 119 -10.63 -3.03 -1.05
C HIS A 119 -9.98 -4.37 -1.44
N ALA A 120 -9.03 -4.89 -0.67
CA ALA A 120 -8.26 -6.07 -1.04
C ALA A 120 -9.17 -7.26 -1.41
N GLU A 121 -10.07 -7.65 -0.50
CA GLU A 121 -10.98 -8.79 -0.71
C GLU A 121 -12.05 -8.48 -1.76
N SER A 122 -12.72 -7.33 -1.63
CA SER A 122 -13.83 -6.95 -2.51
C SER A 122 -13.41 -6.72 -3.96
N THR A 123 -12.12 -6.51 -4.22
CA THR A 123 -11.58 -6.32 -5.57
C THR A 123 -10.73 -7.48 -6.07
N ASN A 124 -10.86 -8.65 -5.44
CA ASN A 124 -10.19 -9.90 -5.80
C ASN A 124 -8.65 -9.78 -5.84
N LEU A 125 -8.09 -9.24 -4.73
CA LEU A 125 -6.66 -9.10 -4.47
C LEU A 125 -6.33 -9.63 -3.06
N ALA A 126 -6.97 -10.72 -2.61
CA ALA A 126 -6.83 -11.26 -1.27
C ALA A 126 -5.37 -11.58 -0.90
N GLU A 127 -4.57 -12.08 -1.85
CA GLU A 127 -3.15 -12.33 -1.62
C GLU A 127 -2.35 -11.07 -1.30
N CYS A 128 -2.82 -9.90 -1.73
CA CYS A 128 -2.20 -8.62 -1.39
C CYS A 128 -2.51 -8.17 0.05
N HIS A 129 -3.42 -8.86 0.74
CA HIS A 129 -3.76 -8.61 2.13
C HIS A 129 -2.82 -9.36 3.11
N GLU A 130 -2.22 -10.46 2.69
CA GLU A 130 -1.34 -11.29 3.52
C GLU A 130 -0.22 -10.50 4.22
N PRO A 131 0.48 -9.54 3.57
CA PRO A 131 1.50 -8.76 4.26
C PRO A 131 0.98 -7.96 5.47
N LEU A 132 -0.28 -7.52 5.43
CA LEU A 132 -0.89 -6.85 6.58
C LEU A 132 -1.14 -7.81 7.73
N PHE A 133 -1.55 -9.05 7.47
CA PHE A 133 -1.72 -10.07 8.51
C PHE A 133 -0.38 -10.40 9.16
N ASP A 134 0.65 -10.69 8.39
CA ASP A 134 1.99 -10.98 8.89
C ASP A 134 2.56 -9.80 9.71
N PHE A 135 2.29 -8.59 9.28
CA PHE A 135 2.69 -7.39 10.00
C PHE A 135 1.90 -7.21 11.30
N THR A 136 0.60 -7.48 11.27
CA THR A 136 -0.28 -7.41 12.45
C THR A 136 0.15 -8.42 13.51
N ASP A 137 0.53 -9.63 13.12
CA ASP A 137 1.04 -10.64 14.06
C ASP A 137 2.31 -10.16 14.77
N ARG A 138 3.23 -9.52 14.03
CA ARG A 138 4.42 -8.90 14.62
C ARG A 138 4.09 -7.74 15.55
N LEU A 139 3.11 -6.91 15.18
CA LEU A 139 2.62 -5.82 16.03
C LEU A 139 2.00 -6.37 17.33
N ILE A 140 1.24 -7.44 17.26
CA ILE A 140 0.63 -8.09 18.43
C ILE A 140 1.72 -8.63 19.36
N GLU A 141 2.74 -9.26 18.83
CA GLU A 141 3.87 -9.79 19.62
C GLU A 141 4.63 -8.67 20.35
N ASN A 142 5.08 -7.65 19.60
CA ASN A 142 5.77 -6.50 20.17
C ASN A 142 4.87 -5.71 21.14
N GLY A 143 3.60 -5.61 20.82
CA GLY A 143 2.59 -4.92 21.63
C GLY A 143 2.36 -5.54 23.01
N ARG A 144 2.69 -6.81 23.21
CA ARG A 144 2.67 -7.47 24.54
C ARG A 144 3.68 -6.86 25.47
N VAL A 145 4.86 -6.51 24.95
CA VAL A 145 5.90 -5.81 25.71
C VAL A 145 5.42 -4.41 26.10
N SER A 146 4.87 -3.67 25.13
CA SER A 146 4.35 -2.32 25.35
C SER A 146 3.18 -2.30 26.33
N ALA A 147 2.24 -3.26 26.24
CA ALA A 147 1.13 -3.39 27.19
C ALA A 147 1.61 -3.61 28.61
N LYS A 148 2.57 -4.50 28.79
CA LYS A 148 3.16 -4.78 30.11
C LYS A 148 3.91 -3.60 30.67
N LYS A 149 4.77 -2.97 29.84
CA LYS A 149 5.68 -1.90 30.24
C LYS A 149 4.93 -0.61 30.59
N LEU A 150 3.97 -0.22 29.74
CA LEU A 150 3.31 1.09 29.85
C LEU A 150 2.05 1.06 30.71
N TYR A 151 1.34 -0.06 30.73
CA TYR A 151 0.02 -0.15 31.38
C TYR A 151 -0.04 -1.23 32.47
N GLY A 152 1.00 -2.02 32.68
CA GLY A 152 0.94 -3.18 33.57
C GLY A 152 -0.11 -4.22 33.17
N ALA A 153 -0.61 -4.14 31.92
CA ALA A 153 -1.71 -4.93 31.41
C ALA A 153 -1.25 -6.26 30.80
N ARG A 154 -2.18 -7.22 30.76
CA ARG A 154 -2.07 -8.42 29.92
C ARG A 154 -2.56 -8.08 28.50
N GLY A 155 -2.19 -8.93 27.52
CA GLY A 155 -2.57 -8.74 26.14
C GLY A 155 -1.57 -7.88 25.36
N SER A 156 -2.02 -7.17 24.35
CA SER A 156 -1.21 -6.38 23.44
C SER A 156 -1.77 -4.98 23.26
N VAL A 157 -0.90 -4.00 23.01
CA VAL A 157 -1.28 -2.64 22.63
C VAL A 157 -0.46 -2.16 21.46
N VAL A 158 -1.13 -1.55 20.50
CA VAL A 158 -0.51 -0.87 19.34
C VAL A 158 -1.02 0.56 19.32
N HIS A 159 -0.11 1.53 19.32
CA HIS A 159 -0.47 2.94 19.27
C HIS A 159 -0.62 3.43 17.84
N HIS A 160 -0.75 4.72 17.62
CA HIS A 160 -1.21 5.32 16.36
C HIS A 160 -0.26 5.17 15.16
N THR A 161 1.02 4.87 15.41
CA THR A 161 2.02 4.71 14.35
C THR A 161 2.96 3.54 14.64
N SER A 162 3.54 3.01 13.59
CA SER A 162 4.52 1.93 13.62
C SER A 162 5.55 2.12 12.50
N ASP A 163 6.58 1.30 12.49
CA ASP A 163 7.65 1.25 11.51
C ASP A 163 7.85 -0.17 10.94
N ALA A 164 8.86 -0.35 10.09
CA ALA A 164 9.17 -1.65 9.48
C ALA A 164 9.55 -2.74 10.49
N TRP A 165 9.90 -2.38 11.73
CA TRP A 165 10.22 -3.29 12.84
C TRP A 165 9.04 -3.55 13.77
N ALA A 166 7.85 -3.11 13.37
CA ALA A 166 6.60 -3.27 14.13
C ALA A 166 6.67 -2.58 15.51
N PHE A 167 7.12 -1.34 15.55
CA PHE A 167 7.11 -0.48 16.74
C PHE A 167 5.67 -0.31 17.25
N THR A 168 5.46 -0.33 18.57
CA THR A 168 4.11 -0.32 19.16
C THR A 168 3.91 0.69 20.29
N GLU A 169 4.99 1.34 20.78
CA GLU A 169 4.88 2.34 21.85
C GLU A 169 4.31 3.67 21.32
N PRO A 170 3.78 4.55 22.20
CA PRO A 170 3.35 5.88 21.77
C PRO A 170 4.55 6.75 21.36
N ILE A 171 4.36 7.56 20.32
CA ILE A 171 5.37 8.51 19.84
C ILE A 171 4.73 9.90 19.71
N GLY A 172 5.52 10.94 19.91
CA GLY A 172 5.07 12.32 19.78
C GLY A 172 4.32 12.83 21.01
N ASN A 173 3.37 13.73 20.79
CA ASN A 173 2.60 14.34 21.87
C ASN A 173 1.52 13.39 22.39
N THR A 174 1.29 13.40 23.71
CA THR A 174 0.30 12.53 24.38
C THR A 174 -1.13 12.70 23.84
N VAL A 175 -1.48 13.85 23.32
CA VAL A 175 -2.82 14.13 22.77
C VAL A 175 -3.19 13.20 21.62
N TRP A 176 -2.22 12.80 20.79
CA TRP A 176 -2.44 11.84 19.70
C TRP A 176 -1.62 10.56 19.88
N GLY A 177 -0.45 10.62 20.52
CA GLY A 177 0.45 9.48 20.68
C GLY A 177 -0.12 8.38 21.56
N MET A 178 -0.85 8.77 22.63
CA MET A 178 -1.48 7.84 23.57
C MET A 178 -2.81 7.26 23.05
N TRP A 179 -2.88 6.90 21.78
CA TRP A 179 -4.04 6.28 21.17
C TRP A 179 -3.84 4.75 21.05
N PRO A 180 -4.41 3.93 21.98
CA PRO A 180 -4.05 2.51 22.12
C PRO A 180 -4.92 1.56 21.29
N HIS A 181 -5.63 2.05 20.28
CA HIS A 181 -6.66 1.28 19.58
C HIS A 181 -6.19 0.61 18.28
N GLY A 182 -4.92 0.81 17.87
CA GLY A 182 -4.39 0.31 16.60
C GLY A 182 -4.53 -1.21 16.44
N GLY A 183 -4.14 -1.98 17.48
CA GLY A 183 -4.26 -3.43 17.45
C GLY A 183 -5.71 -3.92 17.32
N GLY A 184 -6.61 -3.34 18.13
CA GLY A 184 -8.04 -3.68 18.09
C GLY A 184 -8.69 -3.34 16.74
N TRP A 185 -8.26 -2.26 16.08
CA TRP A 185 -8.80 -1.92 14.77
C TRP A 185 -8.25 -2.85 13.67
N LEU A 186 -6.98 -3.21 13.73
CA LEU A 186 -6.38 -4.14 12.77
C LEU A 186 -7.01 -5.54 12.80
N THR A 187 -7.53 -6.01 13.96
CA THR A 187 -8.21 -7.30 14.05
C THR A 187 -9.49 -7.38 13.20
N ARG A 188 -10.02 -6.27 12.69
CA ARG A 188 -11.17 -6.27 11.78
C ARG A 188 -10.83 -6.77 10.37
N HIS A 189 -9.56 -6.90 10.05
CA HIS A 189 -9.11 -7.44 8.77
C HIS A 189 -9.10 -8.99 8.76
N TYR A 190 -9.16 -9.62 9.94
CA TYR A 190 -9.32 -11.06 10.11
C TYR A 190 -10.82 -11.41 10.15
#